data_b510cce9f30a44f2fbcdfdcb873542db
#
_entry.id   b510cce9f30a44f2fbcdfdcb873542db
#
_cell.length_a   1.000
_cell.length_b   1.000
_cell.length_c   1.000
_cell.angle_alpha   90.00
_cell.angle_beta   90.00
_cell.angle_gamma   90.00
#
_symmetry.space_group_name_H-M   'P 1'
#
loop_
_entity.id
_entity.type
_entity.pdbx_description
1 polymer ?
#
loop_
_entity_poly.entity_id
_entity_poly.type
_entity_poly.pdbx_seq_one_letter_code
_entity_poly.pdbx_strand_id
1 'polypeptide(L)'
;MPVWVLLKPTDMMTKGGYMFPRFRNTGLTIRISKNAALKILLIFGSIFGVFLMTGLLYFRNDVEIIDENEKRIVYTVSADPYEILRENHITLGAYDRIDFTGFEENVATATLTIERAFDVDILEGGKKTATAYSVDATVAQLLEQAGVELGEYDKVSPAKTAVLKEGQKIAVTRAYDVKITADGKTTTVKCLDNTVSELLKRAKITLGKNDMVSEELESKITGPAEIKVSRVEIKTENQDKIIPYQTSTVTSNILAIGQSEVRTKGVNGKIRTTTTTTYIDGVKTDVKKTTKVLTKKVDEVIAEGAAIVTPYCKIDDTSIVLRNGRPVDYEYVVSGKATAYTAPEGAYTASGRMAEIGTVAVNPNVIPYGSKLYIVGQYDNICYGYAIAADTGGGMMAGTIPVDVYMGSTEEHYDDACAWGLQYVDIYVVEVGNG
;
A
#
# COMPACT_ATOMS: atom_id res chain seq x y z
N MET A 1 -40.63 -54.06 8.87
CA MET A 1 -40.43 -55.25 9.70
C MET A 1 -41.62 -56.18 9.50
N PRO A 2 -41.48 -57.34 8.90
CA PRO A 2 -42.30 -58.48 9.22
C PRO A 2 -41.44 -59.62 9.76
N VAL A 3 -41.96 -60.21 10.82
CA VAL A 3 -41.39 -61.26 11.64
C VAL A 3 -41.49 -62.62 10.92
N TRP A 4 -40.39 -63.31 10.75
CA TRP A 4 -40.35 -64.75 10.32
C TRP A 4 -40.57 -65.64 11.52
N VAL A 5 -41.58 -66.45 11.48
CA VAL A 5 -41.80 -67.56 12.44
C VAL A 5 -41.44 -68.87 11.74
N LEU A 6 -40.35 -69.43 12.23
CA LEU A 6 -39.91 -70.82 11.91
C LEU A 6 -40.73 -71.77 12.73
N LEU A 7 -41.44 -72.71 12.06
CA LEU A 7 -42.00 -73.92 12.68
C LEU A 7 -41.23 -75.14 12.21
N LYS A 8 -40.56 -75.81 13.17
CA LYS A 8 -39.97 -77.17 13.02
C LYS A 8 -41.04 -78.25 13.04
N PRO A 9 -40.82 -79.37 12.36
CA PRO A 9 -41.71 -80.53 12.44
C PRO A 9 -41.29 -81.42 13.63
N THR A 10 -42.25 -81.74 14.46
CA THR A 10 -42.09 -82.84 15.45
C THR A 10 -43.16 -83.92 15.24
N ASP A 11 -42.69 -85.14 15.16
CA ASP A 11 -43.34 -86.39 15.18
C ASP A 11 -44.64 -86.43 16.01
N MET A 12 -45.66 -87.07 15.46
CA MET A 12 -46.48 -87.94 16.28
C MET A 12 -47.14 -89.05 15.43
N MET A 13 -46.72 -90.26 15.68
CA MET A 13 -47.52 -91.45 15.35
C MET A 13 -48.74 -91.52 16.22
N THR A 14 -49.88 -91.75 15.64
CA THR A 14 -50.90 -92.48 16.34
C THR A 14 -51.74 -93.27 15.36
N LYS A 15 -51.88 -94.50 15.69
CA LYS A 15 -52.77 -95.53 15.05
C LYS A 15 -54.18 -95.08 15.05
N GLY A 16 -54.85 -95.24 13.91
CA GLY A 16 -56.31 -95.14 13.83
C GLY A 16 -56.79 -95.72 12.52
N GLY A 17 -57.24 -96.94 12.60
CA GLY A 17 -57.72 -97.70 11.46
C GLY A 17 -59.02 -97.11 10.85
N TYR A 18 -59.00 -96.90 9.55
CA TYR A 18 -60.19 -96.74 8.78
C TYR A 18 -60.29 -97.89 7.78
N MET A 19 -61.42 -98.52 7.92
CA MET A 19 -61.92 -99.64 7.08
C MET A 19 -62.25 -99.11 5.68
N PHE A 20 -61.44 -99.52 4.67
CA PHE A 20 -61.82 -99.28 3.28
C PHE A 20 -62.79 -100.36 2.79
N PRO A 21 -63.85 -99.97 2.13
CA PRO A 21 -64.75 -100.98 1.51
C PRO A 21 -64.02 -101.65 0.36
N ARG A 22 -63.99 -102.97 0.38
CA ARG A 22 -63.51 -103.79 -0.70
C ARG A 22 -64.46 -103.61 -1.89
N PHE A 23 -64.01 -102.82 -2.90
CA PHE A 23 -64.62 -102.85 -4.19
C PHE A 23 -64.32 -104.17 -4.90
N ARG A 24 -65.30 -104.90 -5.18
CA ARG A 24 -65.20 -106.09 -6.01
C ARG A 24 -64.84 -105.64 -7.43
N ASN A 25 -63.70 -106.13 -7.90
CA ASN A 25 -63.17 -105.93 -9.24
C ASN A 25 -64.11 -106.68 -10.26
N THR A 26 -65.04 -105.96 -10.80
CA THR A 26 -65.72 -106.41 -12.00
C THR A 26 -64.90 -105.93 -13.18
N GLY A 27 -64.06 -106.78 -13.67
CA GLY A 27 -63.20 -106.49 -14.82
C GLY A 27 -64.00 -106.17 -16.07
N LEU A 28 -64.17 -104.88 -16.31
CA LEU A 28 -64.64 -104.43 -17.63
C LEU A 28 -63.35 -104.21 -18.49
N THR A 29 -63.08 -105.25 -19.24
CA THR A 29 -61.96 -105.20 -20.22
C THR A 29 -62.46 -104.52 -21.47
N ILE A 30 -62.23 -103.18 -21.57
CA ILE A 30 -62.53 -102.44 -22.80
C ILE A 30 -61.35 -102.72 -23.75
N ARG A 31 -61.51 -103.56 -24.73
CA ARG A 31 -60.58 -103.77 -25.82
C ARG A 31 -60.70 -102.61 -26.81
N ILE A 32 -59.86 -101.61 -26.66
CA ILE A 32 -59.78 -100.55 -27.62
C ILE A 32 -58.93 -101.04 -28.79
N SER A 33 -59.40 -100.97 -29.99
CA SER A 33 -58.63 -101.34 -31.18
C SER A 33 -57.45 -100.34 -31.32
N LYS A 34 -56.29 -100.82 -31.84
CA LYS A 34 -55.10 -99.92 -32.02
C LYS A 34 -55.42 -98.63 -32.74
N ASN A 35 -56.36 -98.69 -33.73
CA ASN A 35 -56.75 -97.52 -34.47
C ASN A 35 -57.63 -96.56 -33.62
N ALA A 36 -58.43 -97.06 -32.68
CA ALA A 36 -59.19 -96.20 -31.78
C ALA A 36 -58.34 -95.59 -30.71
N ALA A 37 -57.33 -96.31 -30.18
CA ALA A 37 -56.36 -95.78 -29.23
C ALA A 37 -55.48 -94.67 -29.85
N LEU A 38 -55.11 -94.89 -31.12
CA LEU A 38 -54.33 -93.79 -31.85
C LEU A 38 -55.19 -92.53 -32.09
N LYS A 39 -56.50 -92.74 -32.44
CA LYS A 39 -57.41 -91.57 -32.61
C LYS A 39 -57.66 -90.87 -31.29
N ILE A 40 -57.81 -91.60 -30.18
CA ILE A 40 -57.92 -90.99 -28.84
C ILE A 40 -56.68 -90.22 -28.46
N LEU A 41 -55.48 -90.80 -28.71
CA LEU A 41 -54.21 -90.14 -28.44
C LEU A 41 -54.05 -88.90 -29.27
N LEU A 42 -54.45 -88.91 -30.57
CA LEU A 42 -54.40 -87.71 -31.44
C LEU A 42 -55.43 -86.69 -31.00
N ILE A 43 -56.61 -87.07 -30.54
CA ILE A 43 -57.60 -86.14 -30.00
C ILE A 43 -57.10 -85.50 -28.69
N PHE A 44 -56.58 -86.28 -27.76
CA PHE A 44 -55.97 -85.75 -26.53
C PHE A 44 -54.77 -84.92 -26.82
N GLY A 45 -53.91 -85.33 -27.74
CA GLY A 45 -52.79 -84.54 -28.19
C GLY A 45 -53.11 -83.17 -28.79
N SER A 46 -54.22 -83.20 -29.65
CA SER A 46 -54.72 -81.93 -30.22
C SER A 46 -55.40 -81.03 -29.19
N ILE A 47 -56.20 -81.64 -28.26
CA ILE A 47 -56.81 -80.89 -27.15
C ILE A 47 -55.73 -80.30 -26.22
N PHE A 48 -54.73 -81.12 -25.90
CA PHE A 48 -53.59 -80.67 -25.08
C PHE A 48 -52.73 -79.59 -25.79
N GLY A 49 -52.54 -79.74 -27.10
CA GLY A 49 -51.91 -78.72 -27.94
C GLY A 49 -52.71 -77.43 -27.99
N VAL A 50 -54.03 -77.51 -28.12
CA VAL A 50 -54.94 -76.33 -28.08
C VAL A 50 -54.89 -75.67 -26.66
N PHE A 51 -54.91 -76.53 -25.62
CA PHE A 51 -54.87 -76.06 -24.23
C PHE A 51 -53.49 -75.37 -23.89
N LEU A 52 -52.38 -75.92 -24.37
CA LEU A 52 -51.08 -75.32 -24.30
C LEU A 52 -51.00 -73.98 -25.06
N MET A 53 -51.58 -73.98 -26.29
CA MET A 53 -51.60 -72.74 -27.08
C MET A 53 -52.55 -71.69 -26.49
N THR A 54 -53.74 -72.06 -26.00
CA THR A 54 -54.65 -71.11 -25.33
C THR A 54 -54.05 -70.62 -23.96
N GLY A 55 -53.44 -71.56 -23.23
CA GLY A 55 -52.71 -71.20 -21.99
C GLY A 55 -51.58 -70.19 -22.23
N LEU A 56 -50.76 -70.49 -23.24
CA LEU A 56 -49.69 -69.54 -23.63
C LEU A 56 -50.22 -68.18 -24.09
N LEU A 57 -51.40 -68.18 -24.79
CA LEU A 57 -52.04 -66.92 -25.19
C LEU A 57 -52.68 -66.16 -24.00
N TYR A 58 -53.13 -66.87 -22.97
CA TYR A 58 -53.80 -66.29 -21.80
C TYR A 58 -52.78 -65.68 -20.75
N PHE A 59 -51.55 -66.20 -20.72
CA PHE A 59 -50.47 -65.72 -19.84
C PHE A 59 -49.48 -64.81 -20.53
N ARG A 60 -49.79 -64.31 -21.71
CA ARG A 60 -48.96 -63.41 -22.47
C ARG A 60 -49.17 -61.98 -22.00
N ASN A 61 -48.07 -61.31 -21.67
CA ASN A 61 -48.06 -59.90 -21.36
C ASN A 61 -47.62 -59.09 -22.58
N ASP A 62 -48.25 -57.94 -22.81
CA ASP A 62 -47.84 -56.98 -23.81
C ASP A 62 -46.89 -55.97 -23.12
N VAL A 63 -45.67 -55.84 -23.62
CA VAL A 63 -44.68 -54.93 -23.08
C VAL A 63 -44.26 -53.93 -24.16
N GLU A 64 -44.50 -52.67 -23.94
CA GLU A 64 -43.91 -51.59 -24.78
C GLU A 64 -42.46 -51.36 -24.38
N ILE A 65 -41.51 -51.72 -25.23
CA ILE A 65 -40.08 -51.37 -25.04
C ILE A 65 -39.87 -50.06 -25.72
N ILE A 66 -39.32 -49.08 -24.92
CA ILE A 66 -38.93 -47.79 -25.38
C ILE A 66 -37.38 -47.71 -25.23
N ASP A 67 -36.67 -47.68 -26.36
CA ASP A 67 -35.24 -47.59 -26.44
C ASP A 67 -34.90 -46.31 -27.20
N GLU A 68 -34.48 -45.27 -26.48
CA GLU A 68 -34.36 -43.92 -27.01
C GLU A 68 -35.62 -43.38 -27.69
N ASN A 69 -35.62 -43.27 -28.99
CA ASN A 69 -36.78 -42.83 -29.81
C ASN A 69 -37.53 -43.99 -30.45
N GLU A 70 -37.08 -45.23 -30.31
CA GLU A 70 -37.72 -46.41 -30.88
C GLU A 70 -38.70 -47.02 -29.87
N LYS A 71 -39.89 -47.24 -30.32
CA LYS A 71 -40.97 -47.92 -29.56
C LYS A 71 -41.41 -49.20 -30.27
N ARG A 72 -41.47 -50.31 -29.54
CA ARG A 72 -41.98 -51.58 -30.06
C ARG A 72 -42.72 -52.33 -28.99
N ILE A 73 -43.81 -52.96 -29.39
CA ILE A 73 -44.61 -53.87 -28.52
C ILE A 73 -44.06 -55.26 -28.71
N VAL A 74 -43.70 -55.91 -27.61
CA VAL A 74 -43.28 -57.32 -27.60
C VAL A 74 -44.22 -58.13 -26.74
N TYR A 75 -44.26 -59.41 -27.02
CA TYR A 75 -45.13 -60.33 -26.37
C TYR A 75 -44.31 -61.36 -25.58
N THR A 76 -44.45 -61.37 -24.29
CA THR A 76 -43.59 -62.17 -23.40
C THR A 76 -44.46 -62.86 -22.32
N VAL A 77 -43.97 -63.98 -21.79
CA VAL A 77 -44.45 -64.61 -20.58
C VAL A 77 -43.58 -64.33 -19.36
N SER A 78 -42.46 -63.66 -19.58
CA SER A 78 -41.52 -63.28 -18.51
C SER A 78 -41.95 -61.98 -17.85
N ALA A 79 -41.76 -61.92 -16.55
CA ALA A 79 -41.88 -60.68 -15.74
C ALA A 79 -40.53 -60.05 -15.41
N ASP A 80 -39.45 -60.69 -15.83
CA ASP A 80 -38.08 -60.17 -15.62
C ASP A 80 -37.66 -59.23 -16.78
N PRO A 81 -37.44 -57.95 -16.54
CA PRO A 81 -37.04 -56.97 -17.57
C PRO A 81 -35.80 -57.43 -18.32
N TYR A 82 -34.80 -57.98 -17.63
CA TYR A 82 -33.55 -58.41 -18.25
C TYR A 82 -33.80 -59.63 -19.19
N GLU A 83 -34.66 -60.52 -18.85
CA GLU A 83 -35.06 -61.67 -19.70
C GLU A 83 -35.81 -61.18 -20.95
N ILE A 84 -36.71 -60.21 -20.76
CA ILE A 84 -37.46 -59.58 -21.87
C ILE A 84 -36.50 -58.93 -22.87
N LEU A 85 -35.52 -58.20 -22.39
CA LEU A 85 -34.46 -57.56 -23.23
C LEU A 85 -33.68 -58.64 -23.99
N ARG A 86 -33.22 -59.68 -23.28
CA ARG A 86 -32.47 -60.80 -23.86
C ARG A 86 -33.22 -61.53 -24.97
N GLU A 87 -34.52 -61.84 -24.73
CA GLU A 87 -35.38 -62.49 -25.72
C GLU A 87 -35.52 -61.63 -26.98
N ASN A 88 -35.51 -60.33 -26.84
CA ASN A 88 -35.63 -59.36 -27.92
C ASN A 88 -34.32 -58.89 -28.50
N HIS A 89 -33.19 -59.55 -28.13
CA HIS A 89 -31.82 -59.23 -28.60
C HIS A 89 -31.34 -57.79 -28.30
N ILE A 90 -31.82 -57.22 -27.19
CA ILE A 90 -31.40 -55.90 -26.73
C ILE A 90 -30.28 -56.09 -25.72
N THR A 91 -29.14 -55.52 -26.01
CA THR A 91 -27.97 -55.51 -25.10
C THR A 91 -27.93 -54.20 -24.35
N LEU A 92 -27.78 -54.26 -23.03
CA LEU A 92 -27.58 -53.10 -22.20
C LEU A 92 -26.06 -52.82 -22.08
N GLY A 93 -25.68 -51.55 -22.15
CA GLY A 93 -24.39 -51.07 -21.72
C GLY A 93 -24.25 -51.16 -20.20
N ALA A 94 -23.02 -51.13 -19.71
CA ALA A 94 -22.73 -51.28 -18.28
C ALA A 94 -23.38 -50.18 -17.40
N TYR A 95 -23.69 -49.03 -17.96
CA TYR A 95 -24.22 -47.83 -17.25
C TYR A 95 -25.60 -47.42 -17.72
N ASP A 96 -26.23 -48.21 -18.66
CA ASP A 96 -27.58 -47.98 -19.08
C ASP A 96 -28.55 -48.23 -17.90
N ARG A 97 -29.61 -47.47 -17.85
CA ARG A 97 -30.66 -47.63 -16.84
C ARG A 97 -31.93 -48.14 -17.51
N ILE A 98 -32.62 -49.06 -16.84
CA ILE A 98 -33.92 -49.48 -17.23
C ILE A 98 -34.96 -49.04 -16.20
N ASP A 99 -36.10 -48.58 -16.67
CA ASP A 99 -37.29 -48.33 -15.87
C ASP A 99 -38.40 -49.26 -16.39
N PHE A 100 -38.94 -50.05 -15.48
CA PHE A 100 -39.94 -51.08 -15.79
C PHE A 100 -41.20 -50.84 -14.96
N THR A 101 -42.22 -50.30 -15.60
CA THR A 101 -43.44 -49.91 -14.93
C THR A 101 -44.69 -50.68 -15.51
N GLY A 102 -45.76 -50.81 -14.72
CA GLY A 102 -47.03 -51.39 -15.14
C GLY A 102 -47.03 -52.89 -15.10
N PHE A 103 -46.12 -53.61 -14.49
CA PHE A 103 -46.11 -55.08 -14.35
C PHE A 103 -46.85 -55.56 -13.12
N GLU A 104 -47.57 -54.68 -12.44
CA GLU A 104 -48.44 -55.03 -11.33
C GLU A 104 -49.74 -55.63 -11.84
N GLU A 105 -50.39 -56.49 -11.05
CA GLU A 105 -51.57 -57.22 -11.44
C GLU A 105 -52.67 -56.33 -12.07
N ASN A 106 -53.10 -56.65 -13.31
CA ASN A 106 -54.20 -56.05 -14.08
C ASN A 106 -53.86 -54.80 -14.98
N VAL A 107 -52.62 -54.57 -15.33
CA VAL A 107 -52.33 -53.61 -16.39
C VAL A 107 -52.17 -54.30 -17.74
N ALA A 108 -52.91 -53.83 -18.73
CA ALA A 108 -53.00 -54.49 -20.06
C ALA A 108 -51.68 -54.38 -20.85
N THR A 109 -50.81 -53.40 -20.51
CA THR A 109 -49.53 -53.19 -21.18
C THR A 109 -48.52 -52.65 -20.17
N ALA A 110 -47.40 -53.34 -19.97
CA ALA A 110 -46.29 -52.84 -19.20
C ALA A 110 -45.33 -52.03 -20.09
N THR A 111 -44.60 -51.09 -19.53
CA THR A 111 -43.62 -50.29 -20.24
C THR A 111 -42.20 -50.56 -19.69
N LEU A 112 -41.26 -50.88 -20.57
CA LEU A 112 -39.88 -51.06 -20.31
C LEU A 112 -39.11 -49.96 -21.04
N THR A 113 -38.67 -48.91 -20.29
CA THR A 113 -37.89 -47.81 -20.84
C THR A 113 -36.41 -48.06 -20.62
N ILE A 114 -35.63 -47.93 -21.68
CA ILE A 114 -34.17 -48.01 -21.64
C ILE A 114 -33.64 -46.61 -21.80
N GLU A 115 -32.94 -46.16 -20.79
CA GLU A 115 -32.18 -44.89 -20.83
C GLU A 115 -30.72 -45.23 -21.11
N ARG A 116 -30.26 -44.91 -22.32
CA ARG A 116 -28.88 -45.19 -22.74
C ARG A 116 -27.92 -44.22 -22.10
N ALA A 117 -26.85 -44.74 -21.54
CA ALA A 117 -25.76 -43.90 -21.03
C ALA A 117 -24.90 -43.38 -22.18
N PHE A 118 -24.64 -42.09 -22.17
CA PHE A 118 -23.70 -41.44 -23.07
C PHE A 118 -22.34 -41.23 -22.39
N ASP A 119 -21.30 -41.18 -23.18
CA ASP A 119 -19.92 -40.91 -22.67
C ASP A 119 -19.71 -39.42 -22.37
N VAL A 120 -18.99 -39.15 -21.29
CA VAL A 120 -18.61 -37.82 -20.83
C VAL A 120 -17.08 -37.74 -20.70
N ASP A 121 -16.48 -36.95 -21.57
CA ASP A 121 -15.02 -36.68 -21.48
C ASP A 121 -14.69 -35.78 -20.31
N ILE A 122 -13.70 -36.20 -19.52
CA ILE A 122 -13.10 -35.40 -18.45
C ILE A 122 -11.76 -34.88 -18.96
N LEU A 123 -11.65 -33.55 -18.96
CA LEU A 123 -10.47 -32.84 -19.47
C LEU A 123 -9.69 -32.18 -18.34
N GLU A 124 -8.40 -32.34 -18.31
CA GLU A 124 -7.46 -31.57 -17.49
C GLU A 124 -6.52 -30.77 -18.39
N GLY A 125 -6.48 -29.45 -18.18
CA GLY A 125 -5.68 -28.57 -19.05
C GLY A 125 -6.04 -28.67 -20.53
N GLY A 126 -7.29 -28.98 -20.86
CA GLY A 126 -7.81 -29.15 -22.23
C GLY A 126 -7.49 -30.53 -22.83
N LYS A 127 -6.83 -31.44 -22.13
CA LYS A 127 -6.55 -32.80 -22.60
C LYS A 127 -7.47 -33.80 -21.92
N LYS A 128 -8.02 -34.77 -22.68
CA LYS A 128 -8.82 -35.85 -22.13
C LYS A 128 -7.97 -36.74 -21.24
N THR A 129 -8.37 -36.88 -19.98
CA THR A 129 -7.71 -37.69 -18.97
C THR A 129 -8.52 -38.91 -18.56
N ALA A 130 -9.86 -38.83 -18.64
CA ALA A 130 -10.75 -39.90 -18.29
C ALA A 130 -12.06 -39.82 -19.09
N THR A 131 -12.85 -40.88 -19.03
CA THR A 131 -14.22 -40.94 -19.55
C THR A 131 -15.12 -41.49 -18.43
N ALA A 132 -16.26 -40.87 -18.22
CA ALA A 132 -17.34 -41.35 -17.38
C ALA A 132 -18.61 -41.55 -18.24
N TYR A 133 -19.60 -42.23 -17.71
CA TYR A 133 -20.83 -42.53 -18.42
C TYR A 133 -22.03 -42.03 -17.63
N SER A 134 -22.94 -41.33 -18.30
CA SER A 134 -24.07 -40.67 -17.66
C SER A 134 -25.39 -41.04 -18.34
N VAL A 135 -26.41 -41.26 -17.54
CA VAL A 135 -27.82 -41.13 -17.92
C VAL A 135 -28.32 -39.78 -17.37
N ASP A 136 -28.18 -39.60 -16.05
CA ASP A 136 -28.60 -38.41 -15.31
C ASP A 136 -27.67 -38.09 -14.13
N ALA A 137 -26.43 -38.58 -14.18
CA ALA A 137 -25.45 -38.38 -13.11
C ALA A 137 -24.97 -36.94 -13.05
N THR A 138 -24.77 -36.45 -11.83
CA THR A 138 -24.15 -35.14 -11.61
C THR A 138 -22.64 -35.17 -11.92
N VAL A 139 -22.07 -34.01 -12.19
CA VAL A 139 -20.62 -33.88 -12.40
C VAL A 139 -19.82 -34.50 -11.24
N ALA A 140 -20.29 -34.37 -9.98
CA ALA A 140 -19.64 -34.96 -8.82
C ALA A 140 -19.60 -36.49 -8.92
N GLN A 141 -20.74 -37.13 -9.28
CA GLN A 141 -20.82 -38.59 -9.43
C GLN A 141 -19.97 -39.09 -10.60
N LEU A 142 -19.92 -38.34 -11.70
CA LEU A 142 -19.12 -38.71 -12.87
C LEU A 142 -17.59 -38.60 -12.57
N LEU A 143 -17.17 -37.62 -11.78
CA LEU A 143 -15.78 -37.53 -11.33
C LEU A 143 -15.40 -38.69 -10.39
N GLU A 144 -16.31 -39.07 -9.48
CA GLU A 144 -16.12 -40.21 -8.59
C GLU A 144 -16.06 -41.52 -9.39
N GLN A 145 -16.97 -41.72 -10.35
CA GLN A 145 -16.98 -42.88 -11.25
C GLN A 145 -15.65 -43.02 -12.01
N ALA A 146 -15.09 -41.89 -12.47
CA ALA A 146 -13.81 -41.84 -13.20
C ALA A 146 -12.60 -41.89 -12.30
N GLY A 147 -12.72 -41.90 -10.97
CA GLY A 147 -11.63 -41.87 -10.01
C GLY A 147 -10.88 -40.55 -10.01
N VAL A 148 -11.52 -39.42 -10.39
CA VAL A 148 -10.94 -38.10 -10.46
C VAL A 148 -11.21 -37.33 -9.17
N GLU A 149 -10.24 -37.33 -8.26
CA GLU A 149 -10.32 -36.54 -7.02
C GLU A 149 -9.99 -35.08 -7.28
N LEU A 150 -10.79 -34.18 -6.70
CA LEU A 150 -10.56 -32.73 -6.74
C LEU A 150 -9.91 -32.26 -5.44
N GLY A 151 -8.82 -31.51 -5.57
CA GLY A 151 -8.20 -30.77 -4.46
C GLY A 151 -9.08 -29.62 -3.99
N GLU A 152 -8.80 -29.09 -2.81
CA GLU A 152 -9.59 -28.03 -2.15
C GLU A 152 -9.75 -26.78 -3.04
N TYR A 153 -8.74 -26.47 -3.84
CA TYR A 153 -8.68 -25.25 -4.68
C TYR A 153 -8.86 -25.52 -6.17
N ASP A 154 -9.09 -26.79 -6.57
CA ASP A 154 -9.35 -27.13 -7.97
C ASP A 154 -10.72 -26.61 -8.39
N LYS A 155 -10.86 -26.22 -9.65
CA LYS A 155 -12.13 -25.84 -10.24
C LYS A 155 -12.61 -26.90 -11.20
N VAL A 156 -13.91 -27.06 -11.26
CA VAL A 156 -14.57 -27.91 -12.23
C VAL A 156 -15.66 -27.13 -12.94
N SER A 157 -15.80 -27.36 -14.21
CA SER A 157 -16.86 -26.77 -15.05
C SER A 157 -17.44 -27.87 -15.94
N PRO A 158 -18.78 -28.03 -15.99
CA PRO A 158 -19.80 -27.34 -15.19
C PRO A 158 -19.72 -27.62 -13.68
N ALA A 159 -20.58 -26.96 -12.89
CA ALA A 159 -20.59 -27.10 -11.42
C ALA A 159 -20.81 -28.57 -10.98
N LYS A 160 -20.29 -28.96 -9.82
CA LYS A 160 -20.41 -30.33 -9.28
C LYS A 160 -21.83 -30.87 -9.24
N THR A 161 -22.83 -30.00 -9.04
CA THR A 161 -24.25 -30.33 -8.96
C THR A 161 -24.96 -30.37 -10.31
N ALA A 162 -24.27 -29.99 -11.38
CA ALA A 162 -24.90 -30.00 -12.71
C ALA A 162 -25.04 -31.41 -13.23
N VAL A 163 -26.20 -31.71 -13.85
CA VAL A 163 -26.46 -32.90 -14.65
C VAL A 163 -26.12 -32.57 -16.10
N LEU A 164 -25.36 -33.43 -16.76
CA LEU A 164 -24.87 -33.19 -18.12
C LEU A 164 -25.82 -33.73 -19.16
N LYS A 165 -25.71 -33.15 -20.36
CA LYS A 165 -26.35 -33.65 -21.58
C LYS A 165 -25.30 -34.28 -22.48
N GLU A 166 -25.72 -35.14 -23.38
CA GLU A 166 -24.87 -35.75 -24.37
C GLU A 166 -24.04 -34.71 -25.13
N GLY A 167 -22.75 -35.01 -25.36
CA GLY A 167 -21.77 -34.12 -26.00
C GLY A 167 -21.16 -33.08 -25.08
N GLN A 168 -21.62 -32.90 -23.86
CA GLN A 168 -21.00 -32.03 -22.87
C GLN A 168 -19.77 -32.71 -22.24
N LYS A 169 -18.81 -31.87 -21.78
CA LYS A 169 -17.55 -32.34 -21.18
C LYS A 169 -17.36 -31.74 -19.82
N ILE A 170 -16.58 -32.38 -18.98
CA ILE A 170 -16.14 -31.87 -17.68
C ILE A 170 -14.74 -31.33 -17.87
N ALA A 171 -14.52 -30.05 -17.55
CA ALA A 171 -13.21 -29.44 -17.49
C ALA A 171 -12.75 -29.29 -16.04
N VAL A 172 -11.65 -29.92 -15.70
CA VAL A 172 -10.96 -29.78 -14.40
C VAL A 172 -9.76 -28.87 -14.58
N THR A 173 -9.71 -27.83 -13.77
CA THR A 173 -8.54 -26.92 -13.68
C THR A 173 -7.88 -27.14 -12.34
N ARG A 174 -6.65 -27.66 -12.36
CA ARG A 174 -5.88 -27.96 -11.15
C ARG A 174 -5.25 -26.70 -10.59
N ALA A 175 -5.33 -26.54 -9.29
CA ALA A 175 -4.57 -25.53 -8.57
C ALA A 175 -3.08 -25.90 -8.55
N TYR A 176 -2.23 -24.90 -8.74
CA TYR A 176 -0.79 -25.04 -8.74
C TYR A 176 -0.18 -24.53 -7.43
N ASP A 177 1.07 -24.91 -7.18
CA ASP A 177 1.81 -24.50 -6.00
C ASP A 177 2.50 -23.14 -6.24
N VAL A 178 2.26 -22.20 -5.29
CA VAL A 178 3.00 -20.95 -5.20
C VAL A 178 3.81 -20.96 -3.92
N LYS A 179 5.11 -20.77 -4.06
CA LYS A 179 6.04 -20.67 -2.92
C LYS A 179 6.14 -19.21 -2.48
N ILE A 180 5.93 -18.95 -1.21
CA ILE A 180 6.03 -17.62 -0.63
C ILE A 180 7.14 -17.66 0.43
N THR A 181 8.18 -16.87 0.20
CA THR A 181 9.31 -16.75 1.14
C THR A 181 9.22 -15.42 1.87
N ALA A 182 9.10 -15.47 3.19
CA ALA A 182 9.09 -14.33 4.08
C ALA A 182 9.81 -14.70 5.39
N ASP A 183 10.54 -13.78 5.99
CA ASP A 183 11.22 -13.96 7.28
C ASP A 183 12.15 -15.20 7.29
N GLY A 184 12.78 -15.48 6.16
CA GLY A 184 13.66 -16.67 5.98
C GLY A 184 12.92 -18.01 5.90
N LYS A 185 11.58 -18.02 5.89
CA LYS A 185 10.76 -19.23 5.81
C LYS A 185 9.99 -19.26 4.50
N THR A 186 9.99 -20.40 3.82
CA THR A 186 9.18 -20.66 2.63
C THR A 186 7.91 -21.42 3.00
N THR A 187 6.76 -20.89 2.59
CA THR A 187 5.45 -21.50 2.74
C THR A 187 4.86 -21.75 1.34
N THR A 188 4.38 -22.96 1.08
CA THR A 188 3.69 -23.30 -0.17
C THR A 188 2.20 -23.15 0.01
N VAL A 189 1.53 -22.46 -0.90
CA VAL A 189 0.07 -22.29 -0.95
C VAL A 189 -0.45 -22.72 -2.31
N LYS A 190 -1.60 -23.37 -2.33
CA LYS A 190 -2.31 -23.69 -3.57
C LYS A 190 -2.96 -22.44 -4.15
N CYS A 191 -2.87 -22.25 -5.44
CA CYS A 191 -3.37 -21.09 -6.17
C CYS A 191 -4.15 -21.49 -7.41
N LEU A 192 -5.21 -20.75 -7.66
CA LEU A 192 -5.95 -20.79 -8.92
C LEU A 192 -6.52 -19.39 -9.15
N ASP A 193 -5.90 -18.61 -10.02
CA ASP A 193 -6.30 -17.23 -10.38
C ASP A 193 -6.38 -16.23 -9.19
N ASN A 194 -5.65 -16.50 -8.11
CA ASN A 194 -5.62 -15.61 -6.95
C ASN A 194 -4.64 -14.46 -7.17
N THR A 195 -4.90 -13.31 -6.54
CA THR A 195 -3.95 -12.21 -6.47
C THR A 195 -2.84 -12.49 -5.45
N VAL A 196 -1.71 -11.83 -5.60
CA VAL A 196 -0.59 -11.91 -4.63
C VAL A 196 -1.07 -11.55 -3.23
N SER A 197 -1.90 -10.51 -3.10
CA SER A 197 -2.51 -10.08 -1.83
C SER A 197 -3.32 -11.20 -1.15
N GLU A 198 -4.13 -11.93 -1.92
CA GLU A 198 -4.91 -13.06 -1.40
C GLU A 198 -4.03 -14.22 -0.96
N LEU A 199 -2.97 -14.50 -1.73
CA LEU A 199 -2.01 -15.56 -1.39
C LEU A 199 -1.22 -15.25 -0.12
N LEU A 200 -0.79 -14.01 0.06
CA LEU A 200 -0.14 -13.55 1.30
C LEU A 200 -1.06 -13.71 2.51
N LYS A 201 -2.33 -13.31 2.40
CA LYS A 201 -3.33 -13.50 3.45
C LYS A 201 -3.52 -14.98 3.80
N ARG A 202 -3.59 -15.85 2.79
CA ARG A 202 -3.71 -17.30 2.97
C ARG A 202 -2.49 -17.90 3.66
N ALA A 203 -1.29 -17.39 3.32
CA ALA A 203 -0.04 -17.75 3.98
C ALA A 203 0.10 -17.14 5.39
N LYS A 204 -0.86 -16.31 5.85
CA LYS A 204 -0.83 -15.55 7.11
C LYS A 204 0.35 -14.60 7.22
N ILE A 205 0.78 -14.04 6.08
CA ILE A 205 1.87 -13.06 6.00
C ILE A 205 1.25 -11.67 5.95
N THR A 206 1.53 -10.87 6.97
CA THR A 206 1.14 -9.46 7.05
C THR A 206 2.31 -8.59 6.59
N LEU A 207 2.04 -7.63 5.70
CA LEU A 207 3.04 -6.69 5.22
C LEU A 207 3.11 -5.47 6.14
N GLY A 208 4.32 -5.06 6.46
CA GLY A 208 4.62 -3.76 7.05
C GLY A 208 4.52 -2.64 5.99
N LYS A 209 4.50 -1.39 6.46
CA LYS A 209 4.32 -0.21 5.60
C LYS A 209 5.36 -0.09 4.48
N ASN A 210 6.57 -0.54 4.72
CA ASN A 210 7.71 -0.37 3.82
C ASN A 210 8.17 -1.70 3.20
N ASP A 211 7.53 -2.83 3.55
CA ASP A 211 7.94 -4.13 3.04
C ASP A 211 7.82 -4.18 1.51
N MET A 212 8.70 -4.93 0.90
CA MET A 212 8.76 -5.13 -0.54
C MET A 212 8.30 -6.53 -0.90
N VAL A 213 7.52 -6.64 -1.95
CA VAL A 213 7.09 -7.91 -2.53
C VAL A 213 7.64 -7.99 -3.95
N SER A 214 8.10 -9.16 -4.37
CA SER A 214 8.68 -9.36 -5.71
C SER A 214 7.69 -9.13 -6.85
N GLU A 215 6.38 -9.23 -6.55
CA GLU A 215 5.29 -9.08 -7.50
C GLU A 215 4.30 -8.03 -6.99
N GLU A 216 3.57 -7.38 -7.88
CA GLU A 216 2.52 -6.43 -7.50
C GLU A 216 1.37 -7.14 -6.79
N LEU A 217 0.86 -6.53 -5.70
CA LEU A 217 -0.14 -7.15 -4.82
C LEU A 217 -1.45 -7.53 -5.53
N GLU A 218 -1.86 -6.75 -6.52
CA GLU A 218 -3.10 -6.95 -7.27
C GLU A 218 -2.89 -7.78 -8.55
N SER A 219 -1.65 -8.18 -8.85
CA SER A 219 -1.39 -9.05 -9.99
C SER A 219 -1.92 -10.45 -9.72
N LYS A 220 -2.54 -11.04 -10.74
CA LYS A 220 -3.02 -12.43 -10.70
C LYS A 220 -1.88 -13.36 -11.04
N ILE A 221 -1.73 -14.38 -10.23
CA ILE A 221 -0.79 -15.46 -10.49
C ILE A 221 -1.51 -16.50 -11.34
N THR A 222 -0.96 -16.83 -12.50
CA THR A 222 -1.59 -17.73 -13.50
C THR A 222 -0.82 -19.03 -13.73
N GLY A 223 0.15 -19.33 -12.86
CA GLY A 223 0.97 -20.55 -12.92
C GLY A 223 1.84 -20.70 -11.67
N PRO A 224 2.63 -21.75 -11.59
CA PRO A 224 3.61 -21.91 -10.51
C PRO A 224 4.53 -20.71 -10.41
N ALA A 225 4.68 -20.14 -9.22
CA ALA A 225 5.44 -18.92 -8.99
C ALA A 225 6.17 -18.95 -7.64
N GLU A 226 7.19 -18.10 -7.52
CA GLU A 226 7.88 -17.86 -6.27
C GLU A 226 7.74 -16.37 -5.92
N ILE A 227 7.10 -16.08 -4.79
CA ILE A 227 6.89 -14.73 -4.28
C ILE A 227 7.85 -14.52 -3.11
N LYS A 228 8.64 -13.46 -3.16
CA LYS A 228 9.53 -13.08 -2.07
C LYS A 228 8.99 -11.82 -1.39
N VAL A 229 8.87 -11.88 -0.07
CA VAL A 229 8.59 -10.73 0.79
C VAL A 229 9.89 -10.36 1.51
N SER A 230 10.36 -9.15 1.28
CA SER A 230 11.53 -8.59 1.97
C SER A 230 11.09 -7.57 3.01
N ARG A 231 11.50 -7.77 4.25
CA ARG A 231 11.19 -6.87 5.37
C ARG A 231 12.04 -5.62 5.29
N VAL A 232 11.40 -4.46 5.27
CA VAL A 232 12.11 -3.18 5.21
C VAL A 232 11.92 -2.41 6.50
N GLU A 233 13.00 -2.29 7.27
CA GLU A 233 13.07 -1.49 8.50
C GLU A 233 13.85 -0.20 8.22
N ILE A 234 13.28 0.94 8.60
CA ILE A 234 13.92 2.26 8.48
C ILE A 234 14.18 2.80 9.89
N LYS A 235 15.46 2.94 10.24
CA LYS A 235 15.89 3.56 11.50
C LYS A 235 16.35 4.98 11.24
N THR A 236 15.86 5.92 12.05
CA THR A 236 16.25 7.33 11.97
C THR A 236 16.87 7.77 13.29
N GLU A 237 18.10 8.29 13.20
CA GLU A 237 18.83 8.83 14.33
C GLU A 237 19.13 10.31 14.09
N ASN A 238 18.94 11.12 15.11
CA ASN A 238 19.23 12.55 15.06
C ASN A 238 20.44 12.86 15.96
N GLN A 239 21.41 13.55 15.41
CA GLN A 239 22.56 14.06 16.14
C GLN A 239 22.60 15.57 16.01
N ASP A 240 22.51 16.25 17.13
CA ASP A 240 22.64 17.71 17.21
C ASP A 240 24.09 18.10 17.50
N LYS A 241 24.61 19.07 16.74
CA LYS A 241 25.95 19.66 16.97
C LYS A 241 25.81 21.14 17.15
N ILE A 242 26.45 21.66 18.20
CA ILE A 242 26.60 23.10 18.45
C ILE A 242 27.78 23.60 17.65
N ILE A 243 27.62 24.74 17.00
CA ILE A 243 28.66 25.48 16.33
C ILE A 243 28.89 26.77 17.17
N PRO A 244 29.98 26.87 17.91
CA PRO A 244 30.22 28.04 18.74
C PRO A 244 30.38 29.29 17.86
N TYR A 245 29.90 30.41 18.36
CA TYR A 245 30.20 31.71 17.76
C TYR A 245 31.67 32.11 18.00
N GLN A 246 32.14 33.02 17.19
CA GLN A 246 33.44 33.66 17.38
C GLN A 246 33.23 35.10 17.85
N THR A 247 34.15 35.62 18.67
CA THR A 247 34.15 37.01 19.10
C THR A 247 35.16 37.77 18.27
N SER A 248 34.76 38.90 17.73
CA SER A 248 35.61 39.87 17.06
C SER A 248 35.51 41.22 17.73
N THR A 249 36.60 42.01 17.69
CA THR A 249 36.62 43.37 18.20
C THR A 249 36.67 44.38 17.05
N VAL A 250 35.96 45.48 17.20
CA VAL A 250 35.98 46.62 16.29
C VAL A 250 36.32 47.89 17.10
N THR A 251 37.06 48.81 16.49
CA THR A 251 37.38 50.06 17.14
C THR A 251 36.19 50.99 17.09
N SER A 252 35.88 51.66 18.19
CA SER A 252 34.85 52.69 18.30
C SER A 252 35.51 54.05 18.61
N ASN A 253 35.17 55.06 17.83
CA ASN A 253 35.62 56.43 18.03
C ASN A 253 34.69 57.26 18.91
N ILE A 254 33.60 56.66 19.40
CA ILE A 254 32.67 57.28 20.35
C ILE A 254 32.83 56.76 21.78
N LEU A 255 33.49 55.64 21.97
CA LEU A 255 33.83 55.14 23.29
C LEU A 255 35.20 55.58 23.70
N ALA A 256 35.38 56.02 24.97
CA ALA A 256 36.69 56.38 25.51
C ALA A 256 37.57 55.12 25.68
N ILE A 257 38.89 55.32 25.61
CA ILE A 257 39.88 54.24 25.80
C ILE A 257 39.62 53.55 27.15
N GLY A 258 39.55 52.20 27.11
CA GLY A 258 39.23 51.37 28.25
C GLY A 258 37.72 51.04 28.43
N GLN A 259 36.87 51.66 27.63
CA GLN A 259 35.45 51.29 27.56
C GLN A 259 35.22 50.26 26.45
N SER A 260 34.27 49.35 26.65
CA SER A 260 33.83 48.40 25.62
C SER A 260 32.33 48.17 25.70
N GLU A 261 31.75 47.88 24.56
CA GLU A 261 30.32 47.61 24.44
C GLU A 261 30.10 46.44 23.48
N VAL A 262 29.17 45.54 23.82
CA VAL A 262 28.78 44.45 22.94
C VAL A 262 27.78 44.98 21.92
N ARG A 263 28.22 45.19 20.68
CA ARG A 263 27.36 45.65 19.56
C ARG A 263 26.50 44.55 19.00
N THR A 264 27.08 43.35 18.91
CA THR A 264 26.33 42.17 18.45
C THR A 264 26.57 41.06 19.45
N LYS A 265 25.49 40.59 20.06
CA LYS A 265 25.54 39.44 20.98
C LYS A 265 25.76 38.16 20.21
N GLY A 266 26.75 37.37 20.62
CA GLY A 266 27.03 36.06 20.04
C GLY A 266 25.90 35.06 20.27
N VAL A 267 25.57 34.31 19.23
CA VAL A 267 24.60 33.21 19.30
C VAL A 267 25.21 31.94 18.71
N ASN A 268 25.29 30.89 19.51
CA ASN A 268 25.77 29.60 19.02
C ASN A 268 24.82 29.06 17.97
N GLY A 269 25.37 28.63 16.85
CA GLY A 269 24.66 27.89 15.84
C GLY A 269 24.35 26.48 16.32
N LYS A 270 23.28 25.90 15.81
CA LYS A 270 22.90 24.49 16.05
C LYS A 270 22.52 23.84 14.75
N ILE A 271 23.15 22.75 14.44
CA ILE A 271 22.80 21.90 13.28
C ILE A 271 22.35 20.54 13.75
N ARG A 272 21.38 19.95 13.02
CA ARG A 272 20.95 18.58 13.21
C ARG A 272 21.34 17.75 12.00
N THR A 273 22.06 16.67 12.24
CA THR A 273 22.30 15.63 11.24
C THR A 273 21.35 14.49 11.50
N THR A 274 20.47 14.21 10.54
CA THR A 274 19.54 13.07 10.55
C THR A 274 20.17 11.97 9.71
N THR A 275 20.45 10.84 10.31
CA THR A 275 20.91 9.61 9.64
C THR A 275 19.74 8.66 9.52
N THR A 276 19.32 8.37 8.30
CA THR A 276 18.28 7.36 8.00
C THR A 276 18.99 6.13 7.45
N THR A 277 18.85 5.00 8.14
CA THR A 277 19.42 3.72 7.75
C THR A 277 18.32 2.77 7.35
N THR A 278 18.39 2.22 6.14
CA THR A 278 17.45 1.21 5.64
C THR A 278 18.06 -0.17 5.79
N TYR A 279 17.28 -1.09 6.34
CA TYR A 279 17.61 -2.50 6.45
C TYR A 279 16.61 -3.29 5.62
N ILE A 280 17.10 -4.24 4.84
CA ILE A 280 16.27 -5.21 4.09
C ILE A 280 16.61 -6.60 4.62
N ASP A 281 15.61 -7.32 5.11
CA ASP A 281 15.77 -8.64 5.74
C ASP A 281 16.86 -8.63 6.86
N GLY A 282 16.93 -7.53 7.63
CA GLY A 282 17.93 -7.33 8.69
C GLY A 282 19.31 -6.91 8.22
N VAL A 283 19.57 -6.87 6.91
CA VAL A 283 20.84 -6.44 6.33
C VAL A 283 20.79 -4.95 6.01
N LYS A 284 21.79 -4.20 6.45
CA LYS A 284 21.95 -2.78 6.16
C LYS A 284 22.23 -2.57 4.68
N THR A 285 21.33 -1.85 3.99
CA THR A 285 21.41 -1.66 2.54
C THR A 285 21.69 -0.21 2.13
N ASP A 286 21.15 0.77 2.87
CA ASP A 286 21.34 2.17 2.54
C ASP A 286 21.52 3.04 3.80
N VAL A 287 22.27 4.15 3.65
CA VAL A 287 22.46 5.16 4.70
C VAL A 287 22.39 6.55 4.09
N LYS A 288 21.34 7.26 4.36
CA LYS A 288 21.14 8.64 3.94
C LYS A 288 21.39 9.59 5.10
N LYS A 289 22.27 10.59 4.90
CA LYS A 289 22.51 11.67 5.87
C LYS A 289 21.99 12.98 5.33
N THR A 290 21.22 13.69 6.14
CA THR A 290 20.74 15.03 5.84
C THR A 290 21.09 15.95 6.99
N THR A 291 21.49 17.19 6.68
CA THR A 291 21.83 18.19 7.71
C THR A 291 20.89 19.37 7.58
N LYS A 292 20.34 19.80 8.72
CA LYS A 292 19.45 20.97 8.82
C LYS A 292 20.01 21.94 9.84
N VAL A 293 20.09 23.22 9.49
CA VAL A 293 20.40 24.30 10.44
C VAL A 293 19.16 24.53 11.29
N LEU A 294 19.27 24.35 12.60
CA LEU A 294 18.22 24.63 13.57
C LEU A 294 18.33 26.07 14.12
N THR A 295 19.57 26.53 14.36
CA THR A 295 19.87 27.87 14.79
C THR A 295 21.04 28.39 13.97
N LYS A 296 20.87 29.57 13.37
CA LYS A 296 21.95 30.23 12.64
C LYS A 296 22.99 30.79 13.64
N LYS A 297 24.28 30.55 13.40
CA LYS A 297 25.36 31.16 14.17
C LYS A 297 25.37 32.69 13.95
N VAL A 298 25.54 33.44 15.00
CA VAL A 298 25.81 34.89 14.96
C VAL A 298 27.08 35.12 15.74
N ASP A 299 28.09 35.72 15.10
CA ASP A 299 29.34 36.03 15.76
C ASP A 299 29.18 37.28 16.65
N GLU A 300 29.84 37.28 17.77
CA GLU A 300 29.84 38.40 18.71
C GLU A 300 30.77 39.51 18.19
N VAL A 301 30.30 40.75 18.30
CA VAL A 301 31.11 41.93 17.97
C VAL A 301 31.16 42.82 19.19
N ILE A 302 32.36 43.06 19.68
CA ILE A 302 32.64 43.96 20.79
C ILE A 302 33.29 45.21 20.22
N ALA A 303 32.73 46.39 20.52
CA ALA A 303 33.36 47.69 20.22
C ALA A 303 34.30 48.08 21.37
N GLU A 304 35.54 48.36 21.03
CA GLU A 304 36.58 48.88 22.00
C GLU A 304 36.83 50.35 21.75
N GLY A 305 36.79 51.13 22.79
CA GLY A 305 36.94 52.56 22.72
C GLY A 305 38.36 53.00 22.35
N ALA A 306 38.45 53.94 21.41
CA ALA A 306 39.76 54.56 20.98
C ALA A 306 39.77 56.09 21.13
N ALA A 307 38.69 56.72 21.54
CA ALA A 307 38.64 58.14 21.82
C ALA A 307 39.35 58.48 23.16
N ILE A 308 39.98 59.66 23.28
CA ILE A 308 40.57 60.10 24.55
C ILE A 308 39.49 60.30 25.61
N VAL A 309 38.36 60.88 25.20
CA VAL A 309 37.15 61.07 25.99
C VAL A 309 35.92 60.66 25.12
N THR A 310 34.79 60.49 25.74
CA THR A 310 33.54 60.28 24.99
C THR A 310 33.23 61.51 24.15
N PRO A 311 33.22 61.42 22.82
CA PRO A 311 32.92 62.55 21.95
C PRO A 311 31.51 63.11 22.15
N TYR A 312 31.29 64.38 21.85
CA TYR A 312 29.99 64.99 21.85
C TYR A 312 29.10 64.36 20.74
N CYS A 313 29.62 64.36 19.52
CA CYS A 313 28.95 63.67 18.42
C CYS A 313 29.04 62.12 18.59
N LYS A 314 27.91 61.48 18.58
CA LYS A 314 27.76 60.00 18.77
C LYS A 314 27.74 59.21 17.46
N ILE A 315 28.09 59.81 16.35
CA ILE A 315 28.27 59.13 15.08
C ILE A 315 29.57 58.32 15.14
N ASP A 316 29.43 57.00 15.09
CA ASP A 316 30.58 56.08 15.12
C ASP A 316 30.94 55.68 13.69
N ASP A 317 31.77 56.48 13.05
CA ASP A 317 32.34 56.12 11.74
C ASP A 317 33.57 55.22 11.95
N THR A 318 33.37 53.89 11.84
CA THR A 318 34.43 52.90 12.02
C THR A 318 35.54 52.99 10.97
N SER A 319 35.35 53.79 9.90
CA SER A 319 36.42 54.06 8.93
C SER A 319 37.51 55.00 9.50
N ILE A 320 37.18 55.77 10.55
CA ILE A 320 38.15 56.65 11.24
C ILE A 320 38.87 55.85 12.32
N VAL A 321 40.04 55.36 11.99
CA VAL A 321 40.90 54.63 12.95
C VAL A 321 41.65 55.61 13.85
N LEU A 322 41.40 55.49 15.17
CA LEU A 322 42.05 56.34 16.15
C LEU A 322 43.23 55.63 16.84
N ARG A 323 44.31 56.35 17.10
CA ARG A 323 45.42 55.99 18.02
C ARG A 323 45.63 57.11 19.02
N ASN A 324 45.55 56.77 20.29
CA ASN A 324 45.59 57.75 21.36
C ASN A 324 44.61 58.93 21.14
N GLY A 325 43.41 58.62 20.69
CA GLY A 325 42.34 59.58 20.47
C GLY A 325 42.43 60.45 19.23
N ARG A 326 43.39 60.23 18.36
CA ARG A 326 43.62 61.00 17.15
C ARG A 326 43.58 60.10 15.91
N PRO A 327 43.04 60.56 14.77
CA PRO A 327 43.02 59.78 13.51
C PRO A 327 44.47 59.38 13.10
N VAL A 328 44.57 58.11 12.63
CA VAL A 328 45.85 57.58 12.12
C VAL A 328 46.07 58.03 10.67
N ASP A 329 44.99 58.03 9.90
CA ASP A 329 44.98 58.43 8.50
C ASP A 329 44.11 59.67 8.32
N TYR A 330 44.68 60.68 7.72
CA TYR A 330 44.05 61.97 7.41
C TYR A 330 44.83 62.69 6.31
N GLU A 331 44.12 63.54 5.56
CA GLU A 331 44.75 64.34 4.49
C GLU A 331 45.57 65.51 5.02
N TYR A 332 44.95 66.24 5.95
CA TYR A 332 45.67 67.38 6.62
C TYR A 332 44.96 67.71 7.95
N VAL A 333 45.60 68.55 8.73
CA VAL A 333 45.09 69.07 10.01
C VAL A 333 45.00 70.60 9.95
N VAL A 334 43.85 71.11 10.39
CA VAL A 334 43.66 72.52 10.65
C VAL A 334 43.58 72.74 12.17
N SER A 335 44.50 73.52 12.75
CA SER A 335 44.50 73.78 14.20
C SER A 335 44.03 75.22 14.47
N GLY A 336 43.27 75.41 15.54
CA GLY A 336 42.83 76.74 15.94
C GLY A 336 41.73 76.78 16.94
N LYS A 337 41.01 77.90 17.00
CA LYS A 337 39.88 78.13 17.91
C LYS A 337 38.62 77.50 17.34
N ALA A 338 37.90 76.83 18.20
CA ALA A 338 36.55 76.31 17.88
C ALA A 338 35.52 76.98 18.79
N THR A 339 34.46 77.43 18.23
CA THR A 339 33.21 77.83 18.92
C THR A 339 32.09 76.81 18.72
N ALA A 340 30.98 77.03 19.38
CA ALA A 340 29.82 76.17 19.20
C ALA A 340 28.54 77.01 18.90
N TYR A 341 27.67 76.51 18.10
CA TYR A 341 26.42 77.12 17.78
C TYR A 341 25.22 76.17 17.85
N THR A 342 24.06 76.77 17.96
CA THR A 342 22.76 76.07 17.83
C THR A 342 21.95 76.72 16.73
N ALA A 343 20.99 76.04 16.18
CA ALA A 343 20.03 76.57 15.21
C ALA A 343 18.61 76.05 15.52
N PRO A 344 17.54 76.71 15.05
CA PRO A 344 16.21 76.18 15.21
C PRO A 344 16.11 74.74 14.63
N GLU A 345 15.21 73.90 15.22
CA GLU A 345 14.97 72.58 14.70
C GLU A 345 14.59 72.60 13.20
N GLY A 346 15.17 71.73 12.39
CA GLY A 346 14.96 71.65 10.96
C GLY A 346 15.67 72.72 10.13
N ALA A 347 16.56 73.51 10.73
CA ALA A 347 17.41 74.46 10.00
C ALA A 347 18.30 73.77 8.97
N TYR A 348 18.60 74.49 7.90
CA TYR A 348 19.53 74.03 6.85
C TYR A 348 20.86 74.77 6.94
N THR A 349 21.94 74.07 6.74
CA THR A 349 23.29 74.56 6.65
C THR A 349 23.55 75.25 5.30
N ALA A 350 24.64 75.98 5.17
CA ALA A 350 25.03 76.65 3.93
C ALA A 350 25.28 75.71 2.75
N SER A 351 25.58 74.46 2.99
CA SER A 351 25.72 73.42 1.98
C SER A 351 24.35 72.82 1.54
N GLY A 352 23.23 73.24 2.16
CA GLY A 352 21.88 72.70 1.90
C GLY A 352 21.54 71.42 2.63
N ARG A 353 22.41 70.95 3.54
CA ARG A 353 22.09 69.84 4.46
C ARG A 353 21.23 70.34 5.62
N MET A 354 20.41 69.46 6.17
CA MET A 354 19.79 69.75 7.45
C MET A 354 20.86 69.78 8.54
N ALA A 355 20.76 70.73 9.43
CA ALA A 355 21.66 70.82 10.57
C ALA A 355 21.38 69.72 11.58
N GLU A 356 22.37 68.89 11.86
CA GLU A 356 22.30 67.79 12.82
C GLU A 356 23.63 67.70 13.58
N ILE A 357 23.62 67.15 14.81
CA ILE A 357 24.86 66.90 15.58
C ILE A 357 25.79 66.07 14.71
N GLY A 358 26.99 66.58 14.45
CA GLY A 358 27.94 66.03 13.46
C GLY A 358 28.07 66.91 12.20
N THR A 359 27.25 67.97 12.01
CA THR A 359 27.54 69.01 11.01
C THR A 359 28.27 70.17 11.65
N VAL A 360 29.20 70.76 10.92
CA VAL A 360 29.99 71.88 11.43
C VAL A 360 30.16 72.99 10.39
N ALA A 361 30.31 74.25 10.87
CA ALA A 361 30.62 75.37 10.04
C ALA A 361 32.12 75.57 9.91
N VAL A 362 32.54 75.72 8.68
CA VAL A 362 34.00 75.90 8.30
C VAL A 362 34.12 76.97 7.22
N ASN A 363 35.34 77.35 6.89
CA ASN A 363 35.65 78.11 5.67
C ASN A 363 35.75 77.09 4.51
N PRO A 364 34.78 77.05 3.54
CA PRO A 364 34.81 76.08 2.47
C PRO A 364 36.02 76.22 1.51
N ASN A 365 36.75 77.33 1.55
CA ASN A 365 37.99 77.51 0.82
C ASN A 365 39.18 76.81 1.51
N VAL A 366 39.04 76.45 2.78
CA VAL A 366 40.05 75.73 3.57
C VAL A 366 39.71 74.27 3.79
N ILE A 367 38.41 74.03 4.11
CA ILE A 367 37.84 72.69 4.31
C ILE A 367 36.61 72.62 3.43
N PRO A 368 36.63 71.96 2.25
CA PRO A 368 35.52 71.88 1.34
C PRO A 368 34.29 71.24 1.97
N TYR A 369 33.04 71.66 1.58
CA TYR A 369 31.86 71.04 2.06
C TYR A 369 31.81 69.53 1.69
N GLY A 370 31.24 68.75 2.58
CA GLY A 370 31.22 67.29 2.47
C GLY A 370 32.50 66.59 3.01
N SER A 371 33.51 67.37 3.41
CA SER A 371 34.68 66.74 4.03
C SER A 371 34.34 66.06 5.36
N LYS A 372 34.86 64.86 5.57
CA LYS A 372 34.73 64.14 6.84
C LYS A 372 35.85 64.56 7.76
N LEU A 373 35.49 64.91 8.94
CA LEU A 373 36.37 65.51 9.94
C LEU A 373 36.36 64.73 11.25
N TYR A 374 37.47 64.80 12.01
CA TYR A 374 37.48 64.40 13.40
C TYR A 374 38.06 65.53 14.21
N ILE A 375 37.33 66.06 15.20
CA ILE A 375 37.71 67.30 15.94
C ILE A 375 37.99 66.91 17.40
N VAL A 376 39.20 67.23 17.84
CA VAL A 376 39.65 66.90 19.17
C VAL A 376 40.42 68.11 19.78
N GLY A 377 40.28 68.33 21.07
CA GLY A 377 40.96 69.37 21.78
C GLY A 377 42.50 69.23 21.76
N GLN A 378 43.20 70.32 21.68
CA GLN A 378 44.69 70.33 21.72
C GLN A 378 45.26 70.13 23.13
N TYR A 379 44.64 70.72 24.13
CA TYR A 379 45.18 70.83 25.51
C TYR A 379 44.22 70.16 26.53
N ASP A 380 42.95 70.09 26.25
CA ASP A 380 41.94 69.59 27.17
C ASP A 380 41.35 68.29 26.67
N ASN A 381 40.85 67.48 27.59
CA ASN A 381 40.15 66.27 27.26
C ASN A 381 38.76 66.55 26.64
N ILE A 382 38.71 67.39 25.61
CA ILE A 382 37.49 67.72 24.86
C ILE A 382 37.56 67.05 23.51
N CYS A 383 36.43 66.51 23.09
CA CYS A 383 36.31 65.87 21.81
C CYS A 383 34.92 66.11 21.24
N TYR A 384 34.84 66.81 20.13
CA TYR A 384 33.59 66.84 19.38
C TYR A 384 33.37 65.48 18.65
N GLY A 385 34.42 64.92 18.11
CA GLY A 385 34.43 63.67 17.42
C GLY A 385 34.23 63.84 15.95
N TYR A 386 33.41 62.91 15.38
CA TYR A 386 33.04 62.92 13.97
C TYR A 386 32.31 64.20 13.57
N ALA A 387 32.69 64.72 12.39
CA ALA A 387 32.01 65.89 11.83
C ALA A 387 32.02 65.87 10.30
N ILE A 388 31.04 66.52 9.72
CA ILE A 388 30.96 66.81 8.28
C ILE A 388 30.94 68.31 8.09
N ALA A 389 31.88 68.82 7.28
CA ALA A 389 31.88 70.20 6.86
C ALA A 389 30.62 70.50 6.05
N ALA A 390 29.70 71.31 6.58
CA ALA A 390 28.40 71.53 5.93
C ALA A 390 27.90 72.97 5.99
N ASP A 391 28.44 73.78 6.87
CA ASP A 391 27.98 75.13 7.11
C ASP A 391 29.15 76.11 7.04
N THR A 392 28.86 77.41 7.11
CA THR A 392 29.84 78.48 7.17
C THR A 392 29.28 79.70 7.92
N GLY A 393 30.16 80.62 8.31
CA GLY A 393 29.79 81.81 9.01
C GLY A 393 30.84 82.89 8.88
N GLY A 394 30.55 84.08 9.38
CA GLY A 394 31.45 85.25 9.24
C GLY A 394 32.81 85.03 9.87
N GLY A 395 32.90 84.39 11.04
CA GLY A 395 34.20 84.11 11.72
C GLY A 395 35.07 83.15 10.94
N MET A 396 34.50 82.10 10.34
CA MET A 396 35.17 81.13 9.49
C MET A 396 35.68 81.77 8.20
N MET A 397 34.83 82.55 7.54
CA MET A 397 35.19 83.25 6.29
C MET A 397 36.26 84.33 6.51
N ALA A 398 36.27 84.97 7.69
CA ALA A 398 37.31 85.88 8.10
C ALA A 398 38.64 85.23 8.54
N GLY A 399 38.64 83.88 8.68
CA GLY A 399 39.81 83.13 9.11
C GLY A 399 40.15 83.23 10.59
N THR A 400 39.27 83.82 11.41
CA THR A 400 39.48 84.02 12.85
C THR A 400 39.15 82.80 13.68
N ILE A 401 38.25 81.95 13.19
CA ILE A 401 37.73 80.66 13.78
C ILE A 401 37.73 79.64 12.69
N PRO A 402 38.53 78.56 12.75
CA PRO A 402 38.51 77.55 11.72
C PRO A 402 37.24 76.63 11.71
N VAL A 403 36.61 76.47 12.85
CA VAL A 403 35.40 75.64 12.96
C VAL A 403 34.42 76.16 14.00
N ASP A 404 33.16 76.08 13.71
CA ASP A 404 32.05 76.26 14.65
C ASP A 404 31.19 74.96 14.68
N VAL A 405 31.13 74.33 15.84
CA VAL A 405 30.56 73.02 15.97
C VAL A 405 29.06 73.18 16.30
N TYR A 406 28.21 72.37 15.57
CA TYR A 406 26.77 72.37 15.83
C TYR A 406 26.47 71.48 17.02
N MET A 407 25.74 72.00 18.02
CA MET A 407 25.50 71.34 19.28
C MET A 407 24.05 70.73 19.32
N GLY A 408 23.19 71.09 18.38
CA GLY A 408 21.81 70.69 18.36
C GLY A 408 20.82 71.85 18.22
N SER A 409 19.50 71.56 18.45
CA SER A 409 18.47 72.61 18.39
C SER A 409 18.70 73.66 19.48
N THR A 410 18.34 74.93 19.17
CA THR A 410 18.47 76.00 20.13
C THR A 410 17.62 75.77 21.38
N GLU A 411 16.47 75.16 21.22
CA GLU A 411 15.51 74.90 22.28
C GLU A 411 16.08 73.91 23.33
N GLU A 412 16.88 72.93 22.90
CA GLU A 412 17.36 71.84 23.75
C GLU A 412 18.85 71.96 24.13
N HIS A 413 19.71 72.55 23.27
CA HIS A 413 21.14 72.43 23.37
C HIS A 413 21.85 73.82 23.47
N TYR A 414 21.11 74.88 23.72
CA TYR A 414 21.72 76.20 23.88
C TYR A 414 22.76 76.26 25.04
N ASP A 415 22.40 75.61 26.17
CA ASP A 415 23.30 75.53 27.33
C ASP A 415 24.55 74.70 27.01
N ASP A 416 24.46 73.66 26.20
CA ASP A 416 25.59 72.84 25.75
C ASP A 416 26.58 73.69 24.90
N ALA A 417 26.03 74.51 23.99
CA ALA A 417 26.84 75.37 23.17
C ALA A 417 27.53 76.46 24.01
N CYS A 418 26.84 77.02 25.04
CA CYS A 418 27.44 77.95 25.99
C CYS A 418 28.50 77.24 26.83
N ALA A 419 28.30 76.01 27.30
CA ALA A 419 29.26 75.26 28.06
C ALA A 419 30.51 74.90 27.25
N TRP A 420 30.38 74.66 25.93
CA TRP A 420 31.50 74.43 25.04
C TRP A 420 32.48 75.65 25.05
N GLY A 421 31.91 76.85 24.95
CA GLY A 421 32.65 78.09 24.95
C GLY A 421 33.63 78.21 23.79
N LEU A 422 34.88 78.64 24.11
CA LEU A 422 35.96 78.73 23.13
C LEU A 422 37.03 77.71 23.46
N GLN A 423 37.22 76.77 22.53
CA GLN A 423 38.18 75.66 22.68
C GLN A 423 39.32 75.82 21.66
N TYR A 424 40.49 75.21 21.96
CA TYR A 424 41.59 75.06 21.00
C TYR A 424 41.57 73.63 20.53
N VAL A 425 41.34 73.40 19.20
CA VAL A 425 41.12 72.08 18.61
C VAL A 425 42.06 71.79 17.45
N ASP A 426 42.37 70.54 17.24
CA ASP A 426 42.89 70.00 16.00
C ASP A 426 41.70 69.38 15.20
N ILE A 427 41.51 69.85 13.97
CA ILE A 427 40.50 69.40 13.01
C ILE A 427 41.23 68.54 12.00
N TYR A 428 41.13 67.22 12.18
CA TYR A 428 41.66 66.27 11.22
C TYR A 428 40.67 66.14 10.05
N VAL A 429 41.15 66.52 8.86
CA VAL A 429 40.38 66.23 7.62
C VAL A 429 40.73 64.83 7.17
N VAL A 430 39.78 63.90 7.40
CA VAL A 430 40.00 62.46 7.13
C VAL A 430 39.72 62.15 5.68
N GLU A 431 38.73 62.82 5.12
CA GLU A 431 38.33 62.65 3.72
C GLU A 431 37.94 64.07 3.20
N VAL A 432 38.49 64.45 2.08
CA VAL A 432 38.18 65.79 1.47
C VAL A 432 36.88 65.67 0.71
N GLY A 433 35.91 66.58 0.97
CA GLY A 433 34.65 66.65 0.26
C GLY A 433 34.78 67.26 -1.14
N ASN A 434 33.79 67.10 -1.92
CA ASN A 434 33.77 67.58 -3.32
C ASN A 434 33.32 69.04 -3.45
N GLY A 435 32.98 69.71 -2.37
CA GLY A 435 32.58 71.12 -2.32
C GLY A 435 31.07 71.34 -2.32
#